data_2c20b3ca59c81fbe4f90096387939633
#
_entry.id   2c20b3ca59c81fbe4f90096387939633
#
_cell.length_a   1.000
_cell.length_b   1.000
_cell.length_c   1.000
_cell.angle_alpha   90.00
_cell.angle_beta   90.00
_cell.angle_gamma   90.00
#
_symmetry.space_group_name_H-M   'P 1'
#
loop_
_entity.id
_entity.type
_entity.pdbx_description
1 polymer ?
#
loop_
_entity_poly.entity_id
_entity_poly.type
_entity_poly.pdbx_seq_one_letter_code
_entity_poly.pdbx_strand_id
1 'polypeptide(L)'
;MAWEDLKNSLVGCDIEAQTANRYQEKQKELIASEVWTQIDDNGQTLEQILASCLKNIIDIQDATIEDFFERASNKPFYANTRVDLGTAMVENIKTNIGFDVHTWGNPINVDITYAGGGYSNDNFSIRGDRAEDLELLGIGKSRLFVLQNLARFTLTEGHKELHLAWEQIWDWNAFEDTIEAGNLISGMTGIIDNFIEVIGTFFGHITAMHVLTDFGGWVKCDLHLVRSINYLTGSNYPDVPNIEQACEINLFCIQFLKMLYPNYSQMKKDELLTALRELDFMLLNISRQGLIPEIDNN
;
A
#
# COMPACT_ATOMS: atom_id res chain seq x y z
N MET A 1 -3.51 2.19 -20.40
CA MET A 1 -2.53 2.97 -21.20
C MET A 1 -1.26 2.17 -21.14
N ALA A 2 -0.57 1.96 -22.26
CA ALA A 2 0.73 1.30 -22.17
C ALA A 2 1.71 2.24 -21.46
N TRP A 3 2.69 1.68 -20.76
CA TRP A 3 3.77 2.46 -20.15
C TRP A 3 4.42 3.46 -21.10
N GLU A 4 4.57 3.07 -22.38
CA GLU A 4 5.07 3.96 -23.45
C GLU A 4 4.20 5.19 -23.65
N ASP A 5 2.87 5.07 -23.54
CA ASP A 5 1.98 6.22 -23.65
C ASP A 5 2.13 7.14 -22.42
N LEU A 6 2.29 6.56 -21.24
CA LEU A 6 2.56 7.30 -20.01
C LEU A 6 3.94 7.97 -20.09
N LYS A 7 4.98 7.26 -20.52
CA LYS A 7 6.33 7.80 -20.73
C LYS A 7 6.33 8.90 -21.80
N ASN A 8 5.63 8.71 -22.90
CA ASN A 8 5.50 9.72 -23.95
C ASN A 8 4.71 10.94 -23.46
N SER A 9 3.75 10.75 -22.56
CA SER A 9 3.06 11.86 -21.91
C SER A 9 3.93 12.60 -20.88
N LEU A 10 5.00 11.96 -20.40
CA LEU A 10 5.94 12.49 -19.41
C LEU A 10 7.23 13.05 -20.04
N VAL A 11 7.60 12.63 -21.26
CA VAL A 11 8.88 12.98 -21.92
C VAL A 11 8.80 14.30 -22.70
N GLY A 12 7.60 14.84 -22.95
CA GLY A 12 7.47 16.19 -23.51
C GLY A 12 7.65 17.25 -22.40
N CYS A 13 8.69 18.08 -22.47
CA CYS A 13 9.01 19.10 -21.46
C CYS A 13 7.79 19.90 -20.95
N ASP A 14 6.82 20.18 -21.82
CA ASP A 14 5.60 20.91 -21.45
C ASP A 14 4.60 20.07 -20.65
N ILE A 15 4.51 18.76 -20.93
CA ILE A 15 3.57 17.86 -20.24
C ILE A 15 4.10 17.54 -18.84
N GLU A 16 5.39 17.32 -18.69
CA GLU A 16 6.05 17.10 -17.40
C GLU A 16 5.87 18.30 -16.47
N ALA A 17 6.19 19.48 -16.97
CA ALA A 17 6.00 20.73 -16.22
C ALA A 17 4.53 20.96 -15.85
N GLN A 18 3.59 20.65 -16.75
CA GLN A 18 2.15 20.76 -16.46
C GLN A 18 1.70 19.80 -15.38
N THR A 19 2.19 18.54 -15.39
CA THR A 19 1.85 17.55 -14.38
C THR A 19 2.36 17.96 -13.00
N ALA A 20 3.62 18.39 -12.91
CA ALA A 20 4.20 18.89 -11.67
C ALA A 20 3.47 20.15 -11.16
N ASN A 21 3.15 21.10 -12.05
CA ASN A 21 2.41 22.31 -11.70
C ASN A 21 1.00 21.98 -11.17
N ARG A 22 0.26 21.09 -11.85
CA ARG A 22 -1.07 20.64 -11.40
C ARG A 22 -1.00 20.00 -10.01
N TYR A 23 -0.01 19.13 -9.77
CA TYR A 23 0.19 18.52 -8.47
C TYR A 23 0.46 19.58 -7.40
N GLN A 24 1.44 20.47 -7.62
CA GLN A 24 1.79 21.51 -6.66
C GLN A 24 0.63 22.47 -6.37
N GLU A 25 -0.20 22.77 -7.37
CA GLU A 25 -1.40 23.57 -7.21
C GLU A 25 -2.41 22.85 -6.28
N LYS A 26 -2.70 21.57 -6.54
CA LYS A 26 -3.59 20.76 -5.71
C LYS A 26 -3.05 20.48 -4.32
N GLN A 27 -1.75 20.28 -4.16
CA GLN A 27 -1.09 20.17 -2.86
C GLN A 27 -1.28 21.48 -2.04
N LYS A 28 -1.06 22.64 -2.65
CA LYS A 28 -1.29 23.93 -1.99
C LYS A 28 -2.75 24.13 -1.62
N GLU A 29 -3.67 23.76 -2.51
CA GLU A 29 -5.12 23.82 -2.26
C GLU A 29 -5.51 22.93 -1.07
N LEU A 30 -4.99 21.70 -0.99
CA LEU A 30 -5.21 20.79 0.12
C LEU A 30 -4.69 21.37 1.45
N ILE A 31 -3.44 21.86 1.46
CA ILE A 31 -2.82 22.42 2.68
C ILE A 31 -3.54 23.70 3.13
N ALA A 32 -4.06 24.49 2.22
CA ALA A 32 -4.83 25.69 2.54
C ALA A 32 -6.30 25.42 2.91
N SER A 33 -6.78 24.20 2.73
CA SER A 33 -8.16 23.83 3.01
C SER A 33 -8.41 23.68 4.52
N GLU A 34 -9.66 23.87 4.96
CA GLU A 34 -10.07 23.63 6.35
C GLU A 34 -9.84 22.17 6.76
N VAL A 35 -9.96 21.24 5.82
CA VAL A 35 -9.76 19.78 6.07
C VAL A 35 -8.35 19.46 6.54
N TRP A 36 -7.34 20.23 6.08
CA TRP A 36 -5.96 20.02 6.51
C TRP A 36 -5.74 20.20 8.01
N THR A 37 -6.46 21.14 8.60
CA THR A 37 -6.39 21.48 10.03
C THR A 37 -7.59 21.00 10.83
N GLN A 38 -8.61 20.42 10.18
CA GLN A 38 -9.77 19.87 10.85
C GLN A 38 -9.39 18.59 11.62
N ILE A 39 -9.83 18.54 12.87
CA ILE A 39 -9.62 17.36 13.72
C ILE A 39 -10.61 16.26 13.30
N ASP A 40 -10.10 15.07 13.04
CA ASP A 40 -10.91 13.88 12.75
C ASP A 40 -11.52 13.26 14.02
N ASP A 41 -12.26 12.17 13.85
CA ASP A 41 -12.90 11.44 14.97
C ASP A 41 -11.90 10.85 15.97
N ASN A 42 -10.61 10.73 15.60
CA ASN A 42 -9.52 10.25 16.45
C ASN A 42 -8.75 11.40 17.13
N GLY A 43 -9.17 12.64 16.93
CA GLY A 43 -8.54 13.83 17.50
C GLY A 43 -7.27 14.29 16.77
N GLN A 44 -7.08 13.90 15.49
CA GLN A 44 -5.91 14.23 14.69
C GLN A 44 -6.28 15.04 13.46
N THR A 45 -5.37 15.95 13.05
CA THR A 45 -5.45 16.65 11.76
C THR A 45 -4.73 15.85 10.67
N LEU A 46 -5.03 16.14 9.37
CA LEU A 46 -4.28 15.51 8.26
C LEU A 46 -2.78 15.80 8.36
N GLU A 47 -2.39 16.98 8.79
CA GLU A 47 -0.99 17.35 9.03
C GLU A 47 -0.34 16.46 10.09
N GLN A 48 -1.01 16.20 11.19
CA GLN A 48 -0.52 15.33 12.26
C GLN A 48 -0.44 13.86 11.81
N ILE A 49 -1.41 13.40 11.03
CA ILE A 49 -1.41 12.06 10.44
C ILE A 49 -0.22 11.91 9.50
N LEU A 50 0.00 12.87 8.59
CA LEU A 50 1.16 12.86 7.71
C LEU A 50 2.47 12.84 8.50
N ALA A 51 2.63 13.76 9.46
CA ALA A 51 3.84 13.81 10.29
C ALA A 51 4.09 12.48 11.02
N SER A 52 3.04 11.82 11.50
CA SER A 52 3.12 10.49 12.12
C SER A 52 3.55 9.42 11.11
N CYS A 53 2.95 9.43 9.90
CA CYS A 53 3.32 8.49 8.84
C CYS A 53 4.80 8.61 8.46
N LEU A 54 5.29 9.84 8.29
CA LEU A 54 6.67 10.10 7.89
C LEU A 54 7.68 9.73 9.01
N LYS A 55 7.35 10.04 10.26
CA LYS A 55 8.20 9.72 11.41
C LYS A 55 8.37 8.21 11.63
N ASN A 56 7.37 7.44 11.25
CA ASN A 56 7.30 6.01 11.51
C ASN A 56 7.73 5.16 10.30
N ILE A 57 8.28 5.74 9.24
CA ILE A 57 8.86 4.96 8.15
C ILE A 57 10.07 4.20 8.69
N ILE A 58 10.09 2.91 8.45
CA ILE A 58 11.22 2.02 8.74
C ILE A 58 11.58 1.35 7.42
N ASP A 59 12.85 1.32 7.04
CA ASP A 59 13.27 0.47 5.93
C ASP A 59 12.91 -0.98 6.27
N ILE A 60 12.30 -1.69 5.33
CA ILE A 60 11.91 -3.09 5.53
C ILE A 60 13.09 -3.99 5.91
N GLN A 61 14.32 -3.61 5.50
CA GLN A 61 15.55 -4.29 5.88
C GLN A 61 15.80 -4.21 7.39
N ASP A 62 15.50 -3.06 7.98
CA ASP A 62 15.75 -2.77 9.39
C ASP A 62 14.57 -3.17 10.28
N ALA A 63 13.44 -3.55 9.68
CA ALA A 63 12.25 -3.95 10.42
C ALA A 63 12.47 -5.27 11.16
N THR A 64 12.16 -5.28 12.44
CA THR A 64 12.08 -6.53 13.21
C THR A 64 10.85 -7.35 12.80
N ILE A 65 10.77 -8.59 13.25
CA ILE A 65 9.59 -9.47 13.08
C ILE A 65 8.35 -8.76 13.64
N GLU A 66 8.46 -8.15 14.81
CA GLU A 66 7.39 -7.45 15.50
C GLU A 66 6.98 -6.19 14.71
N ASP A 67 7.95 -5.38 14.26
CA ASP A 67 7.68 -4.17 13.48
C ASP A 67 6.93 -4.48 12.19
N PHE A 68 7.35 -5.52 11.46
CA PHE A 68 6.70 -5.90 10.22
C PHE A 68 5.28 -6.39 10.48
N PHE A 69 5.10 -7.30 11.44
CA PHE A 69 3.79 -7.86 11.75
C PHE A 69 2.82 -6.81 12.30
N GLU A 70 3.25 -5.92 13.18
CA GLU A 70 2.43 -4.84 13.71
C GLU A 70 1.83 -3.97 12.59
N ARG A 71 2.65 -3.64 11.57
CA ARG A 71 2.22 -2.81 10.43
C ARG A 71 1.35 -3.59 9.45
N ALA A 72 1.67 -4.84 9.17
CA ALA A 72 0.98 -5.67 8.20
C ALA A 72 -0.36 -6.20 8.70
N SER A 73 -0.45 -6.54 10.00
CA SER A 73 -1.53 -7.32 10.60
C SER A 73 -2.91 -6.68 10.51
N ASN A 74 -3.00 -5.35 10.46
CA ASN A 74 -4.27 -4.64 10.40
C ASN A 74 -4.80 -4.45 8.96
N LYS A 75 -3.94 -4.53 7.94
CA LYS A 75 -4.30 -4.20 6.55
C LYS A 75 -5.42 -5.08 5.95
N PRO A 76 -5.48 -6.40 6.22
CA PRO A 76 -6.56 -7.25 5.72
C PRO A 76 -7.96 -6.83 6.17
N PHE A 77 -8.07 -6.12 7.29
CA PHE A 77 -9.37 -5.71 7.85
C PHE A 77 -9.94 -4.46 7.16
N TYR A 78 -9.10 -3.67 6.52
CA TYR A 78 -9.52 -2.51 5.72
C TYR A 78 -9.73 -2.83 4.23
N ALA A 79 -9.33 -4.01 3.77
CA ALA A 79 -9.51 -4.43 2.39
C ALA A 79 -11.01 -4.54 2.05
N ASN A 80 -11.49 -3.77 1.08
CA ASN A 80 -12.90 -3.72 0.65
C ASN A 80 -13.89 -3.53 1.83
N THR A 81 -13.51 -2.73 2.83
CA THR A 81 -14.28 -2.55 4.05
C THR A 81 -14.32 -1.07 4.39
N ARG A 82 -15.46 -0.61 4.90
CA ARG A 82 -15.57 0.75 5.45
C ARG A 82 -14.60 0.90 6.62
N VAL A 83 -14.00 2.09 6.76
CA VAL A 83 -12.97 2.36 7.77
C VAL A 83 -13.47 2.07 9.19
N ASP A 84 -14.70 2.48 9.51
CA ASP A 84 -15.31 2.25 10.84
C ASP A 84 -15.45 0.76 11.17
N LEU A 85 -15.86 -0.06 10.21
CA LEU A 85 -15.96 -1.51 10.39
C LEU A 85 -14.59 -2.18 10.46
N GLY A 86 -13.62 -1.73 9.66
CA GLY A 86 -12.25 -2.19 9.74
C GLY A 86 -11.64 -1.91 11.11
N THR A 87 -11.80 -0.69 11.61
CA THR A 87 -11.34 -0.27 12.93
C THR A 87 -11.97 -1.11 14.04
N ALA A 88 -13.29 -1.34 13.98
CA ALA A 88 -13.98 -2.17 14.96
C ALA A 88 -13.45 -3.61 14.99
N MET A 89 -13.13 -4.20 13.83
CA MET A 89 -12.53 -5.54 13.76
C MET A 89 -11.12 -5.56 14.36
N VAL A 90 -10.29 -4.57 14.05
CA VAL A 90 -8.93 -4.45 14.60
C VAL A 90 -8.96 -4.31 16.13
N GLU A 91 -9.81 -3.45 16.66
CA GLU A 91 -9.94 -3.27 18.12
C GLU A 91 -10.51 -4.52 18.81
N ASN A 92 -11.43 -5.25 18.16
CA ASN A 92 -11.94 -6.51 18.67
C ASN A 92 -10.82 -7.58 18.79
N ILE A 93 -9.97 -7.72 17.77
CA ILE A 93 -8.81 -8.62 17.83
C ILE A 93 -7.84 -8.16 18.91
N LYS A 94 -7.50 -6.88 18.94
CA LYS A 94 -6.55 -6.31 19.89
C LYS A 94 -6.96 -6.57 21.34
N THR A 95 -8.26 -6.47 21.62
CA THR A 95 -8.80 -6.66 22.96
C THR A 95 -8.85 -8.11 23.39
N ASN A 96 -9.21 -9.03 22.48
CA ASN A 96 -9.52 -10.42 22.83
C ASN A 96 -8.39 -11.41 22.55
N ILE A 97 -7.56 -11.15 21.53
CA ILE A 97 -6.47 -12.07 21.13
C ILE A 97 -5.12 -11.37 21.21
N GLY A 98 -5.05 -10.07 20.84
CA GLY A 98 -3.82 -9.32 20.58
C GLY A 98 -3.25 -9.56 19.18
N PHE A 99 -2.29 -8.71 18.79
CA PHE A 99 -1.51 -8.83 17.55
C PHE A 99 -0.08 -9.31 17.89
N ASP A 100 0.03 -10.45 18.54
CA ASP A 100 1.32 -11.10 18.82
C ASP A 100 1.65 -12.08 17.69
N VAL A 101 2.76 -11.86 16.99
CA VAL A 101 3.18 -12.67 15.84
C VAL A 101 3.38 -14.14 16.20
N HIS A 102 3.88 -14.43 17.41
CA HIS A 102 4.12 -15.80 17.87
C HIS A 102 2.81 -16.53 18.20
N THR A 103 1.80 -15.80 18.68
CA THR A 103 0.46 -16.38 18.89
C THR A 103 -0.18 -16.74 17.56
N TRP A 104 -0.19 -15.81 16.60
CA TRP A 104 -0.84 -16.01 15.30
C TRP A 104 -0.09 -16.96 14.36
N GLY A 105 1.22 -17.04 14.47
CA GLY A 105 2.05 -17.92 13.65
C GLY A 105 2.17 -19.35 14.16
N ASN A 106 1.87 -19.58 15.44
CA ASN A 106 1.98 -20.90 16.06
C ASN A 106 0.69 -21.74 15.85
N PRO A 107 0.75 -22.88 15.13
CA PRO A 107 -0.43 -23.71 14.86
C PRO A 107 -1.06 -24.34 16.10
N ILE A 108 -0.36 -24.39 17.24
CA ILE A 108 -0.94 -24.83 18.52
C ILE A 108 -1.96 -23.79 19.00
N ASN A 109 -1.66 -22.51 18.84
CA ASN A 109 -2.53 -21.42 19.27
C ASN A 109 -3.62 -21.14 18.24
N VAL A 110 -3.22 -20.93 16.96
CA VAL A 110 -4.10 -20.56 15.84
C VAL A 110 -3.79 -21.43 14.64
N ASP A 111 -4.75 -22.25 14.22
CA ASP A 111 -4.65 -23.08 13.02
C ASP A 111 -5.93 -22.97 12.20
N ILE A 112 -5.91 -22.07 11.23
CA ILE A 112 -7.00 -21.84 10.29
C ILE A 112 -6.63 -22.48 8.96
N THR A 113 -7.46 -23.40 8.50
CA THR A 113 -7.26 -24.11 7.22
C THR A 113 -8.36 -23.75 6.24
N TYR A 114 -8.02 -23.64 4.96
CA TYR A 114 -8.93 -23.34 3.85
C TYR A 114 -9.08 -24.57 2.96
N ALA A 115 -10.32 -24.99 2.75
CA ALA A 115 -10.66 -26.18 1.95
C ALA A 115 -10.91 -25.89 0.46
N GLY A 116 -10.84 -24.61 0.03
CA GLY A 116 -11.24 -24.19 -1.31
C GLY A 116 -12.70 -23.72 -1.40
N GLY A 117 -13.14 -23.21 -2.55
CA GLY A 117 -14.54 -22.89 -2.81
C GLY A 117 -15.00 -21.45 -2.54
N GLY A 118 -14.09 -20.49 -2.31
CA GLY A 118 -14.41 -19.07 -2.20
C GLY A 118 -14.54 -18.54 -0.77
N TYR A 119 -15.17 -17.35 -0.60
CA TYR A 119 -15.14 -16.57 0.65
C TYR A 119 -16.08 -17.05 1.76
N SER A 120 -16.92 -18.09 1.55
CA SER A 120 -17.80 -18.57 2.61
C SER A 120 -17.02 -19.03 3.83
N ASN A 121 -17.48 -18.65 5.03
CA ASN A 121 -16.89 -19.09 6.29
C ASN A 121 -16.91 -20.62 6.43
N ASP A 122 -17.82 -21.32 5.76
CA ASP A 122 -17.94 -22.79 5.76
C ASP A 122 -16.74 -23.48 5.09
N ASN A 123 -15.99 -22.73 4.27
CA ASN A 123 -14.77 -23.24 3.62
C ASN A 123 -13.54 -23.17 4.51
N PHE A 124 -13.68 -22.68 5.74
CA PHE A 124 -12.60 -22.55 6.70
C PHE A 124 -12.89 -23.33 7.96
N SER A 125 -11.91 -24.03 8.48
CA SER A 125 -11.93 -24.58 9.82
C SER A 125 -10.91 -23.89 10.72
N ILE A 126 -11.30 -23.61 11.96
CA ILE A 126 -10.44 -23.02 12.98
C ILE A 126 -10.17 -24.08 14.03
N ARG A 127 -8.88 -24.24 14.38
CA ARG A 127 -8.37 -25.13 15.41
C ARG A 127 -7.32 -24.42 16.25
N GLY A 128 -6.83 -25.07 17.28
CA GLY A 128 -5.83 -24.54 18.21
C GLY A 128 -6.46 -24.00 19.50
N ASP A 129 -5.61 -23.59 20.43
CA ASP A 129 -6.02 -23.19 21.77
C ASP A 129 -6.91 -21.93 21.78
N ARG A 130 -6.85 -21.12 20.70
CA ARG A 130 -7.65 -19.90 20.51
C ARG A 130 -8.88 -20.08 19.65
N ALA A 131 -9.24 -21.30 19.26
CA ALA A 131 -10.32 -21.56 18.31
C ALA A 131 -11.67 -20.96 18.76
N GLU A 132 -12.04 -21.13 20.02
CA GLU A 132 -13.29 -20.60 20.58
C GLU A 132 -13.28 -19.06 20.61
N ASP A 133 -12.18 -18.45 21.04
CA ASP A 133 -12.03 -17.00 21.06
C ASP A 133 -12.17 -16.41 19.64
N LEU A 134 -11.56 -17.04 18.63
CA LEU A 134 -11.61 -16.62 17.23
C LEU A 134 -13.02 -16.73 16.63
N GLU A 135 -13.77 -17.78 16.95
CA GLU A 135 -15.17 -17.93 16.50
C GLU A 135 -16.07 -16.83 17.10
N LEU A 136 -15.79 -16.42 18.35
CA LEU A 136 -16.55 -15.37 19.04
C LEU A 136 -16.29 -13.95 18.52
N LEU A 137 -15.19 -13.71 17.78
CA LEU A 137 -14.90 -12.38 17.20
C LEU A 137 -15.94 -11.94 16.18
N GLY A 138 -16.66 -12.86 15.53
CA GLY A 138 -17.61 -12.55 14.46
C GLY A 138 -16.95 -11.98 13.19
N ILE A 139 -15.65 -12.15 13.03
CA ILE A 139 -14.87 -11.69 11.89
C ILE A 139 -14.84 -12.77 10.81
N GLY A 140 -14.90 -12.37 9.54
CA GLY A 140 -14.81 -13.31 8.41
C GLY A 140 -13.52 -14.14 8.49
N LYS A 141 -13.65 -15.47 8.46
CA LYS A 141 -12.54 -16.42 8.61
C LYS A 141 -11.43 -16.25 7.56
N SER A 142 -11.77 -15.76 6.37
CA SER A 142 -10.78 -15.44 5.33
C SER A 142 -9.78 -14.36 5.77
N ARG A 143 -10.22 -13.34 6.54
CA ARG A 143 -9.34 -12.31 7.08
C ARG A 143 -8.44 -12.85 8.19
N LEU A 144 -8.98 -13.68 9.06
CA LEU A 144 -8.22 -14.35 10.10
C LEU A 144 -7.18 -15.31 9.51
N PHE A 145 -7.53 -16.00 8.42
CA PHE A 145 -6.61 -16.85 7.66
C PHE A 145 -5.45 -16.05 7.08
N VAL A 146 -5.73 -14.89 6.47
CA VAL A 146 -4.69 -13.98 5.97
C VAL A 146 -3.80 -13.49 7.11
N LEU A 147 -4.36 -13.11 8.24
CA LEU A 147 -3.59 -12.66 9.40
C LEU A 147 -2.64 -13.76 9.93
N GLN A 148 -3.12 -15.00 10.03
CA GLN A 148 -2.29 -16.15 10.40
C GLN A 148 -1.14 -16.36 9.41
N ASN A 149 -1.41 -16.28 8.11
CA ASN A 149 -0.38 -16.50 7.11
C ASN A 149 0.64 -15.34 7.08
N LEU A 150 0.22 -14.10 7.31
CA LEU A 150 1.12 -12.97 7.53
C LEU A 150 2.04 -13.21 8.73
N ALA A 151 1.51 -13.73 9.84
CA ALA A 151 2.32 -14.06 11.01
C ALA A 151 3.36 -15.17 10.69
N ARG A 152 2.94 -16.23 10.01
CA ARG A 152 3.84 -17.33 9.59
C ARG A 152 4.93 -16.84 8.64
N PHE A 153 4.56 -16.05 7.65
CA PHE A 153 5.50 -15.39 6.73
C PHE A 153 6.52 -14.52 7.47
N THR A 154 6.05 -13.74 8.44
CA THR A 154 6.90 -12.85 9.22
C THR A 154 7.88 -13.65 10.10
N LEU A 155 7.43 -14.73 10.73
CA LEU A 155 8.27 -15.61 11.56
C LEU A 155 9.38 -16.31 10.77
N THR A 156 9.21 -16.49 9.45
CA THR A 156 10.26 -17.01 8.58
C THR A 156 11.16 -15.90 8.01
N GLU A 157 11.03 -14.68 8.50
CA GLU A 157 11.75 -13.50 7.98
C GLU A 157 11.49 -13.22 6.48
N GLY A 158 10.32 -13.64 5.95
CA GLY A 158 9.96 -13.46 4.55
C GLY A 158 9.94 -12.00 4.08
N HIS A 159 9.74 -11.05 5.00
CA HIS A 159 9.84 -9.62 4.71
C HIS A 159 11.27 -9.20 4.28
N LYS A 160 12.31 -9.86 4.80
CA LYS A 160 13.70 -9.62 4.37
C LYS A 160 13.95 -10.16 2.96
N GLU A 161 13.29 -11.26 2.59
CA GLU A 161 13.36 -11.79 1.23
C GLU A 161 12.68 -10.86 0.24
N LEU A 162 11.53 -10.25 0.61
CA LEU A 162 10.90 -9.19 -0.19
C LEU A 162 11.82 -7.99 -0.39
N HIS A 163 12.53 -7.58 0.66
CA HIS A 163 13.49 -6.48 0.57
C HIS A 163 14.63 -6.82 -0.39
N LEU A 164 15.25 -7.99 -0.26
CA LEU A 164 16.33 -8.42 -1.14
C LEU A 164 15.89 -8.48 -2.61
N ALA A 165 14.69 -9.00 -2.87
CA ALA A 165 14.12 -9.02 -4.21
C ALA A 165 13.90 -7.59 -4.74
N TRP A 166 13.45 -6.67 -3.89
CA TRP A 166 13.25 -5.27 -4.24
C TRP A 166 14.58 -4.57 -4.57
N GLU A 167 15.60 -4.72 -3.74
CA GLU A 167 16.92 -4.13 -3.96
C GLU A 167 17.60 -4.63 -5.26
N GLN A 168 17.28 -5.84 -5.71
CA GLN A 168 17.80 -6.38 -6.96
C GLN A 168 17.23 -5.71 -8.20
N ILE A 169 15.98 -5.23 -8.13
CA ILE A 169 15.32 -4.57 -9.26
C ILE A 169 15.33 -3.05 -9.14
N TRP A 170 15.63 -2.53 -7.95
CA TRP A 170 15.55 -1.12 -7.66
C TRP A 170 16.83 -0.41 -8.05
N ASP A 171 16.79 0.25 -9.20
CA ASP A 171 17.77 1.26 -9.55
C ASP A 171 17.07 2.61 -9.69
N TRP A 172 17.29 3.50 -8.74
CA TRP A 172 16.75 4.86 -8.74
C TRP A 172 17.17 5.66 -9.98
N ASN A 173 18.15 5.19 -10.75
CA ASN A 173 18.66 5.83 -11.95
C ASN A 173 18.20 5.13 -13.25
N ALA A 174 17.62 3.94 -13.18
CA ALA A 174 17.32 3.05 -14.31
C ALA A 174 16.19 3.52 -15.26
N PHE A 175 15.75 4.75 -15.19
CA PHE A 175 14.56 5.23 -15.87
C PHE A 175 14.81 5.90 -17.23
N GLU A 176 15.97 5.75 -17.81
CA GLU A 176 16.27 6.39 -19.09
C GLU A 176 15.86 5.54 -20.30
N ASP A 177 15.64 4.23 -20.13
CA ASP A 177 15.29 3.31 -21.22
C ASP A 177 13.93 2.62 -21.02
N THR A 178 13.14 2.52 -22.09
CA THR A 178 11.81 1.86 -22.11
C THR A 178 11.91 0.35 -21.83
N ILE A 179 13.00 -0.28 -22.21
CA ILE A 179 13.24 -1.71 -21.98
C ILE A 179 13.48 -1.97 -20.50
N GLU A 180 14.22 -1.09 -19.83
CA GLU A 180 14.48 -1.19 -18.40
C GLU A 180 13.20 -0.99 -17.59
N ALA A 181 12.34 -0.06 -17.98
CA ALA A 181 11.04 0.15 -17.32
C ALA A 181 10.14 -1.10 -17.41
N GLY A 182 10.10 -1.79 -18.54
CA GLY A 182 9.36 -3.05 -18.68
C GLY A 182 9.91 -4.16 -17.78
N ASN A 183 11.21 -4.27 -17.65
CA ASN A 183 11.85 -5.22 -16.73
C ASN A 183 11.57 -4.89 -15.27
N LEU A 184 11.55 -3.60 -14.90
CA LEU A 184 11.21 -3.15 -13.55
C LEU A 184 9.78 -3.48 -13.22
N ILE A 185 8.81 -3.17 -14.09
CA ILE A 185 7.39 -3.49 -13.89
C ILE A 185 7.22 -5.01 -13.73
N SER A 186 7.88 -5.81 -14.56
CA SER A 186 7.85 -7.27 -14.46
C SER A 186 8.43 -7.77 -13.13
N GLY A 187 9.55 -7.21 -12.70
CA GLY A 187 10.17 -7.52 -11.41
C GLY A 187 9.27 -7.13 -10.23
N MET A 188 8.70 -5.93 -10.26
CA MET A 188 7.74 -5.44 -9.25
C MET A 188 6.51 -6.36 -9.18
N THR A 189 5.95 -6.73 -10.34
CA THR A 189 4.82 -7.66 -10.43
C THR A 189 5.17 -9.00 -9.78
N GLY A 190 6.36 -9.55 -10.09
CA GLY A 190 6.84 -10.79 -9.50
C GLY A 190 6.97 -10.74 -7.97
N ILE A 191 7.42 -9.61 -7.39
CA ILE A 191 7.50 -9.44 -5.94
C ILE A 191 6.10 -9.49 -5.31
N ILE A 192 5.15 -8.75 -5.89
CA ILE A 192 3.78 -8.70 -5.37
C ILE A 192 3.09 -10.05 -5.53
N ASP A 193 3.24 -10.72 -6.67
CA ASP A 193 2.69 -12.06 -6.91
C ASP A 193 3.22 -13.09 -5.91
N ASN A 194 4.53 -13.12 -5.68
CA ASN A 194 5.14 -14.01 -4.70
C ASN A 194 4.63 -13.72 -3.28
N PHE A 195 4.49 -12.46 -2.91
CA PHE A 195 3.95 -12.09 -1.61
C PHE A 195 2.50 -12.56 -1.45
N ILE A 196 1.66 -12.37 -2.48
CA ILE A 196 0.27 -12.83 -2.50
C ILE A 196 0.20 -14.36 -2.45
N GLU A 197 1.05 -15.07 -3.20
CA GLU A 197 1.07 -16.53 -3.23
C GLU A 197 1.36 -17.12 -1.85
N VAL A 198 2.33 -16.57 -1.13
CA VAL A 198 2.70 -17.03 0.20
C VAL A 198 1.62 -16.73 1.24
N ILE A 199 0.99 -15.54 1.17
CA ILE A 199 -0.07 -15.15 2.13
C ILE A 199 -1.40 -15.83 1.78
N GLY A 200 -1.67 -16.06 0.50
CA GLY A 200 -2.85 -16.80 0.05
C GLY A 200 -3.90 -15.94 -0.66
N THR A 201 -4.85 -16.62 -1.25
CA THR A 201 -5.83 -16.14 -2.24
C THR A 201 -6.68 -14.93 -1.80
N PHE A 202 -6.80 -14.68 -0.50
CA PHE A 202 -7.61 -13.58 0.05
C PHE A 202 -6.80 -12.29 0.32
N PHE A 203 -5.53 -12.32 -0.05
CA PHE A 203 -4.62 -11.18 0.08
C PHE A 203 -4.35 -10.59 -1.30
N GLY A 204 -5.11 -9.56 -1.68
CA GLY A 204 -4.99 -8.95 -3.01
C GLY A 204 -3.79 -8.00 -3.13
N HIS A 205 -3.39 -7.69 -4.37
CA HIS A 205 -2.22 -6.85 -4.68
C HIS A 205 -2.32 -5.43 -4.07
N ILE A 206 -3.49 -4.81 -4.04
CA ILE A 206 -3.65 -3.50 -3.38
C ILE A 206 -3.36 -3.59 -1.88
N THR A 207 -3.75 -4.70 -1.23
CA THR A 207 -3.46 -4.92 0.19
C THR A 207 -1.98 -5.20 0.41
N ALA A 208 -1.35 -5.97 -0.48
CA ALA A 208 0.09 -6.20 -0.46
C ALA A 208 0.87 -4.88 -0.58
N MET A 209 0.53 -4.04 -1.56
CA MET A 209 1.13 -2.71 -1.71
C MET A 209 0.89 -1.82 -0.49
N HIS A 210 -0.30 -1.90 0.13
CA HIS A 210 -0.61 -1.15 1.34
C HIS A 210 0.28 -1.57 2.52
N VAL A 211 0.63 -2.85 2.65
CA VAL A 211 1.63 -3.30 3.64
C VAL A 211 2.98 -2.67 3.33
N LEU A 212 3.44 -2.77 2.07
CA LEU A 212 4.76 -2.31 1.67
C LEU A 212 4.91 -0.78 1.72
N THR A 213 3.82 -0.03 1.55
CA THR A 213 3.82 1.44 1.64
C THR A 213 4.30 1.94 3.02
N ASP A 214 4.04 1.20 4.09
CA ASP A 214 4.48 1.59 5.44
C ASP A 214 5.99 1.39 5.67
N PHE A 215 6.67 0.70 4.74
CA PHE A 215 8.13 0.52 4.74
C PHE A 215 8.84 1.39 3.70
N GLY A 216 8.07 2.21 2.98
CA GLY A 216 8.60 3.04 1.90
C GLY A 216 8.87 2.25 0.61
N GLY A 217 9.17 2.97 -0.47
CA GLY A 217 9.45 2.35 -1.77
C GLY A 217 8.22 1.95 -2.59
N TRP A 218 7.03 1.99 -2.00
CA TRP A 218 5.76 1.66 -2.65
C TRP A 218 4.68 2.70 -2.37
N VAL A 219 3.73 2.84 -3.30
CA VAL A 219 2.49 3.60 -3.09
C VAL A 219 1.30 2.65 -3.11
N LYS A 220 0.27 2.99 -2.35
CA LYS A 220 -0.97 2.22 -2.33
C LYS A 220 -1.86 2.61 -3.51
N CYS A 221 -1.89 1.81 -4.56
CA CYS A 221 -2.69 2.03 -5.76
C CYS A 221 -4.19 1.78 -5.52
N ASP A 222 -4.79 2.46 -4.55
CA ASP A 222 -6.24 2.42 -4.34
C ASP A 222 -6.97 3.43 -5.24
N LEU A 223 -8.29 3.36 -5.21
CA LEU A 223 -9.22 4.21 -5.97
C LEU A 223 -8.81 5.71 -5.98
N HIS A 224 -8.48 6.26 -4.81
CA HIS A 224 -8.22 7.69 -4.68
C HIS A 224 -6.87 8.09 -5.28
N LEU A 225 -5.84 7.28 -5.07
CA LEU A 225 -4.54 7.51 -5.68
C LEU A 225 -4.64 7.40 -7.21
N VAL A 226 -5.31 6.36 -7.71
CA VAL A 226 -5.51 6.14 -9.16
C VAL A 226 -6.23 7.33 -9.81
N ARG A 227 -7.28 7.85 -9.18
CA ARG A 227 -8.01 9.02 -9.67
C ARG A 227 -7.12 10.27 -9.71
N SER A 228 -6.29 10.48 -8.71
CA SER A 228 -5.31 11.58 -8.71
C SER A 228 -4.31 11.44 -9.86
N ILE A 229 -3.78 10.24 -10.10
CA ILE A 229 -2.86 9.98 -11.21
C ILE A 229 -3.56 10.23 -12.56
N ASN A 230 -4.77 9.70 -12.76
CA ASN A 230 -5.54 9.95 -13.98
C ASN A 230 -5.75 11.43 -14.24
N TYR A 231 -6.11 12.20 -13.22
CA TYR A 231 -6.29 13.65 -13.34
C TYR A 231 -4.99 14.36 -13.70
N LEU A 232 -3.89 14.03 -13.04
CA LEU A 232 -2.61 14.70 -13.24
C LEU A 232 -2.02 14.43 -14.62
N THR A 233 -2.13 13.19 -15.09
CA THR A 233 -1.46 12.72 -16.30
C THR A 233 -2.38 12.67 -17.53
N GLY A 234 -3.69 12.76 -17.33
CA GLY A 234 -4.67 12.52 -18.40
C GLY A 234 -4.80 11.04 -18.77
N SER A 235 -4.26 10.12 -17.95
CA SER A 235 -4.41 8.68 -18.14
C SER A 235 -5.84 8.23 -17.79
N ASN A 236 -6.14 6.96 -18.08
CA ASN A 236 -7.46 6.36 -17.82
C ASN A 236 -7.29 4.96 -17.22
N TYR A 237 -6.56 4.87 -16.12
CA TYR A 237 -6.50 3.62 -15.35
C TYR A 237 -7.85 3.34 -14.71
N PRO A 238 -8.28 2.05 -14.62
CA PRO A 238 -9.50 1.70 -13.92
C PRO A 238 -9.37 1.99 -12.42
N ASP A 239 -10.47 2.28 -11.75
CA ASP A 239 -10.52 2.54 -10.30
C ASP A 239 -9.88 1.42 -9.45
N VAL A 240 -9.89 0.20 -9.97
CA VAL A 240 -9.16 -0.95 -9.42
C VAL A 240 -8.21 -1.44 -10.51
N PRO A 241 -6.96 -0.97 -10.55
CA PRO A 241 -5.99 -1.40 -11.56
C PRO A 241 -5.63 -2.87 -11.34
N ASN A 242 -5.27 -3.57 -12.41
CA ASN A 242 -4.62 -4.87 -12.27
C ASN A 242 -3.20 -4.71 -11.72
N ILE A 243 -2.53 -5.81 -11.39
CA ILE A 243 -1.22 -5.77 -10.73
C ILE A 243 -0.15 -5.06 -11.59
N GLU A 244 -0.13 -5.30 -12.90
CA GLU A 244 0.81 -4.65 -13.82
C GLU A 244 0.56 -3.14 -13.88
N GLN A 245 -0.69 -2.70 -14.03
CA GLN A 245 -1.07 -1.30 -14.00
C GLN A 245 -0.74 -0.64 -12.65
N ALA A 246 -0.92 -1.35 -11.54
CA ALA A 246 -0.55 -0.84 -10.22
C ALA A 246 0.98 -0.68 -10.08
N CYS A 247 1.77 -1.57 -10.66
CA CYS A 247 3.23 -1.44 -10.73
C CYS A 247 3.66 -0.29 -11.66
N GLU A 248 2.98 -0.08 -12.79
CA GLU A 248 3.17 1.10 -13.65
C GLU A 248 2.95 2.41 -12.89
N ILE A 249 1.87 2.48 -12.09
CA ILE A 249 1.55 3.65 -11.27
C ILE A 249 2.62 3.88 -10.20
N ASN A 250 3.09 2.80 -9.55
CA ASN A 250 4.19 2.90 -8.58
C ASN A 250 5.45 3.48 -9.24
N LEU A 251 5.81 2.95 -10.39
CA LEU A 251 6.97 3.40 -11.15
C LEU A 251 6.82 4.86 -11.58
N PHE A 252 5.61 5.26 -12.00
CA PHE A 252 5.31 6.66 -12.26
C PHE A 252 5.56 7.54 -11.03
N CYS A 253 5.06 7.18 -9.86
CA CYS A 253 5.24 7.97 -8.64
C CYS A 253 6.71 8.17 -8.30
N ILE A 254 7.53 7.14 -8.47
CA ILE A 254 8.97 7.21 -8.26
C ILE A 254 9.65 8.19 -9.25
N GLN A 255 9.30 8.10 -10.54
CA GLN A 255 9.81 9.04 -11.54
C GLN A 255 9.32 10.46 -11.29
N PHE A 256 8.10 10.59 -10.82
CA PHE A 256 7.52 11.89 -10.52
C PHE A 256 8.28 12.62 -9.40
N LEU A 257 8.87 11.89 -8.46
CA LEU A 257 9.76 12.49 -7.46
C LEU A 257 10.96 13.19 -8.10
N LYS A 258 11.54 12.66 -9.18
CA LYS A 258 12.65 13.31 -9.90
C LYS A 258 12.28 14.68 -10.43
N MET A 259 11.01 14.86 -10.82
CA MET A 259 10.49 16.12 -11.31
C MET A 259 10.20 17.10 -10.16
N LEU A 260 9.72 16.60 -9.03
CA LEU A 260 9.38 17.43 -7.87
C LEU A 260 10.60 17.91 -7.10
N TYR A 261 11.68 17.12 -7.09
CA TYR A 261 12.89 17.38 -6.31
C TYR A 261 14.11 17.58 -7.23
N PRO A 262 14.52 18.84 -7.52
CA PRO A 262 15.69 19.11 -8.39
C PRO A 262 16.99 18.48 -7.89
N ASN A 263 17.10 18.21 -6.60
CA ASN A 263 18.26 17.58 -5.96
C ASN A 263 18.10 16.06 -5.79
N TYR A 264 17.16 15.44 -6.50
CA TYR A 264 16.84 14.01 -6.38
C TYR A 264 18.07 13.10 -6.40
N SER A 265 19.02 13.33 -7.33
CA SER A 265 20.24 12.53 -7.45
C SER A 265 21.20 12.63 -6.26
N GLN A 266 20.95 13.58 -5.35
CA GLN A 266 21.76 13.80 -4.14
C GLN A 266 21.02 13.33 -2.88
N MET A 267 19.73 12.99 -3.00
CA MET A 267 18.92 12.51 -1.89
C MET A 267 19.39 11.13 -1.44
N LYS A 268 19.40 10.91 -0.13
CA LYS A 268 19.64 9.60 0.45
C LYS A 268 18.42 8.72 0.32
N LYS A 269 18.59 7.40 0.45
CA LYS A 269 17.49 6.43 0.39
C LYS A 269 16.34 6.81 1.34
N ASP A 270 16.64 7.12 2.60
CA ASP A 270 15.62 7.47 3.59
C ASP A 270 14.84 8.74 3.22
N GLU A 271 15.51 9.71 2.60
CA GLU A 271 14.85 10.94 2.11
C GLU A 271 13.92 10.63 0.94
N LEU A 272 14.31 9.71 0.06
CA LEU A 272 13.49 9.26 -1.07
C LEU A 272 12.28 8.44 -0.61
N LEU A 273 12.46 7.54 0.36
CA LEU A 273 11.36 6.77 0.97
C LEU A 273 10.35 7.72 1.63
N THR A 274 10.85 8.72 2.36
CA THR A 274 10.03 9.76 3.00
C THR A 274 9.25 10.57 1.95
N ALA A 275 9.92 11.01 0.89
CA ALA A 275 9.31 11.78 -0.18
C ALA A 275 8.22 10.97 -0.93
N LEU A 276 8.45 9.68 -1.18
CA LEU A 276 7.47 8.80 -1.81
C LEU A 276 6.25 8.59 -0.91
N ARG A 277 6.45 8.42 0.38
CA ARG A 277 5.36 8.29 1.36
C ARG A 277 4.54 9.57 1.47
N GLU A 278 5.18 10.73 1.44
CA GLU A 278 4.49 12.03 1.38
C GLU A 278 3.66 12.16 0.10
N LEU A 279 4.24 11.80 -1.05
CA LEU A 279 3.53 11.82 -2.33
C LEU A 279 2.30 10.91 -2.32
N ASP A 280 2.43 9.67 -1.82
CA ASP A 280 1.32 8.73 -1.65
C ASP A 280 0.19 9.34 -0.81
N PHE A 281 0.53 9.92 0.34
CA PHE A 281 -0.43 10.56 1.23
C PHE A 281 -1.14 11.76 0.58
N MET A 282 -0.38 12.62 -0.10
CA MET A 282 -0.94 13.80 -0.77
C MET A 282 -1.87 13.41 -1.91
N LEU A 283 -1.45 12.50 -2.79
CA LEU A 283 -2.26 12.03 -3.91
C LEU A 283 -3.58 11.41 -3.44
N LEU A 284 -3.53 10.57 -2.41
CA LEU A 284 -4.70 9.98 -1.81
C LEU A 284 -5.68 11.04 -1.30
N ASN A 285 -5.19 12.05 -0.57
CA ASN A 285 -6.05 13.05 0.05
C ASN A 285 -6.54 14.12 -0.94
N ILE A 286 -5.80 14.46 -1.98
CA ILE A 286 -6.27 15.33 -3.08
C ILE A 286 -7.57 14.78 -3.68
N SER A 287 -7.63 13.49 -3.99
CA SER A 287 -8.85 12.85 -4.49
C SER A 287 -9.92 12.69 -3.42
N ARG A 288 -9.53 12.20 -2.25
CA ARG A 288 -10.48 11.90 -1.16
C ARG A 288 -11.24 13.13 -0.68
N GLN A 289 -10.61 14.30 -0.76
CA GLN A 289 -11.22 15.58 -0.38
C GLN A 289 -11.95 16.28 -1.52
N GLY A 290 -12.13 15.61 -2.67
CA GLY A 290 -12.88 16.14 -3.81
C GLY A 290 -12.20 17.32 -4.51
N LEU A 291 -10.88 17.48 -4.37
CA LEU A 291 -10.13 18.57 -5.00
C LEU A 291 -9.86 18.35 -6.50
N ILE A 292 -10.22 17.18 -7.01
CA ILE A 292 -10.20 16.85 -8.44
C ILE A 292 -11.63 16.59 -8.90
N PRO A 293 -11.97 16.93 -10.16
CA PRO A 293 -13.28 16.63 -10.72
C PRO A 293 -13.56 15.12 -10.65
N GLU A 294 -14.79 14.74 -10.34
CA GLU A 294 -15.23 13.36 -10.58
C GLU A 294 -15.12 13.09 -12.08
N ILE A 295 -14.34 12.10 -12.45
CA ILE A 295 -14.29 11.65 -13.85
C ILE A 295 -15.55 10.82 -14.03
N ASP A 296 -16.54 11.38 -14.77
CA ASP A 296 -17.70 10.63 -15.20
C ASP A 296 -17.22 9.45 -16.07
N ASN A 297 -17.09 8.29 -15.47
CA ASN A 297 -16.90 7.04 -16.19
C ASN A 297 -18.22 6.66 -16.87
N ASN A 298 -18.56 7.33 -17.98
CA ASN A 298 -19.65 6.93 -18.89
C ASN A 298 -19.18 5.81 -19.80
#